data_bab95b2562248a47f24f115a134e335c
#
_entry.id   bab95b2562248a47f24f115a134e335c
#
_cell.length_a   1.000
_cell.length_b   1.000
_cell.length_c   1.000
_cell.angle_alpha   90.00
_cell.angle_beta   90.00
_cell.angle_gamma   90.00
#
_symmetry.space_group_name_H-M   'P 1'
#
loop_
_entity.id
_entity.type
_entity.pdbx_description
1 polymer ?
#
loop_
_entity_poly.entity_id
_entity_poly.type
_entity_poly.pdbx_seq_one_letter_code
_entity_poly.pdbx_strand_id
1 'polypeptide(L)'
;MDSGGILSDFSFRKGSNMMQPLVGVVMGSNSDWKVMVKAVELLAQFGVAHEYRVVSAHRTPDLLFEYASTAQARGLSAIIAGAGGAAHLPGMLAAKTPVPVLGVPVPSRYLNGQDSLYSIVQMPKGIPVATFAIGEAGAANAALFAIAQLALHDPALAVKLAEYREAQRAFALNMPLPPEPETP
;
A
#
# COMPACT_ATOMS: atom_id res chain seq x y z
N MET A 1 6.00 -38.79 -22.52
CA MET A 1 6.84 -37.58 -22.37
C MET A 1 6.07 -36.65 -21.50
N ASP A 2 6.48 -36.62 -20.26
CA ASP A 2 5.77 -36.09 -19.14
C ASP A 2 6.14 -34.59 -18.98
N SER A 3 5.20 -33.69 -19.22
CA SER A 3 5.37 -32.27 -18.97
C SER A 3 4.88 -31.96 -17.56
N GLY A 4 5.74 -32.27 -16.58
CA GLY A 4 5.51 -31.97 -15.17
C GLY A 4 5.35 -30.48 -14.91
N GLY A 5 4.20 -30.12 -14.34
CA GLY A 5 3.83 -28.78 -13.98
C GLY A 5 4.71 -28.18 -12.89
N ILE A 6 5.24 -26.99 -13.17
CA ILE A 6 5.83 -26.09 -12.17
C ILE A 6 4.75 -25.09 -11.77
N LEU A 7 3.78 -25.55 -10.98
CA LEU A 7 2.75 -24.70 -10.36
C LEU A 7 2.44 -25.23 -8.96
N SER A 8 3.38 -25.15 -8.02
CA SER A 8 3.06 -25.29 -6.60
C SER A 8 4.28 -24.94 -5.76
N ASP A 9 4.41 -23.69 -5.38
CA ASP A 9 4.83 -23.33 -4.03
C ASP A 9 4.85 -21.79 -3.88
N PHE A 10 3.66 -21.18 -3.87
CA PHE A 10 3.55 -19.82 -3.37
C PHE A 10 3.09 -19.89 -1.91
N SER A 11 4.07 -20.05 -1.02
CA SER A 11 3.89 -19.96 0.41
C SER A 11 3.33 -18.58 0.80
N PHE A 12 2.03 -18.52 1.05
CA PHE A 12 1.42 -17.45 1.82
C PHE A 12 2.03 -17.48 3.22
N ARG A 13 2.88 -16.54 3.57
CA ARG A 13 3.23 -16.33 4.97
C ARG A 13 2.00 -15.74 5.68
N LYS A 14 1.15 -16.63 6.19
CA LYS A 14 0.07 -16.32 7.12
C LYS A 14 0.69 -15.84 8.43
N GLY A 15 0.56 -14.55 8.72
CA GLY A 15 0.58 -14.08 10.10
C GLY A 15 -0.60 -14.74 10.84
N SER A 16 -0.34 -15.25 12.05
CA SER A 16 -1.22 -16.04 12.87
C SER A 16 -2.54 -15.30 13.18
N ASN A 17 -3.56 -15.60 12.51
CA ASN A 17 -4.97 -15.72 12.85
C ASN A 17 -5.80 -15.77 11.57
N MET A 18 -6.80 -16.64 11.50
CA MET A 18 -7.57 -16.95 10.28
C MET A 18 -8.54 -15.81 9.84
N MET A 19 -8.19 -14.56 10.02
CA MET A 19 -8.91 -13.44 9.43
C MET A 19 -8.43 -13.22 8.01
N GLN A 20 -9.36 -13.12 7.07
CA GLN A 20 -9.04 -12.75 5.70
C GLN A 20 -8.41 -11.34 5.68
N PRO A 21 -7.39 -11.07 4.85
CA PRO A 21 -6.77 -9.76 4.80
C PRO A 21 -7.79 -8.70 4.37
N LEU A 22 -7.81 -7.58 5.08
CA LEU A 22 -8.67 -6.43 4.75
C LEU A 22 -7.97 -5.43 3.81
N VAL A 23 -6.64 -5.40 3.82
CA VAL A 23 -5.84 -4.48 3.00
C VAL A 23 -4.77 -5.25 2.26
N GLY A 24 -4.69 -5.05 0.95
CA GLY A 24 -3.59 -5.53 0.14
C GLY A 24 -2.51 -4.46 -0.02
N VAL A 25 -1.23 -4.81 0.18
CA VAL A 25 -0.08 -3.94 -0.10
C VAL A 25 0.71 -4.56 -1.26
N VAL A 26 0.65 -3.93 -2.42
CA VAL A 26 1.32 -4.45 -3.62
C VAL A 26 2.36 -3.47 -4.17
N MET A 27 3.40 -4.01 -4.80
CA MET A 27 4.49 -3.22 -5.35
C MET A 27 5.02 -3.82 -6.65
N GLY A 28 5.57 -2.98 -7.53
CA GLY A 28 6.05 -3.40 -8.84
C GLY A 28 7.34 -4.22 -8.81
N SER A 29 8.13 -4.08 -7.74
CA SER A 29 9.42 -4.75 -7.55
C SER A 29 9.71 -4.90 -6.06
N ASN A 30 10.59 -5.84 -5.71
CA ASN A 30 11.13 -5.96 -4.35
C ASN A 30 12.00 -4.75 -3.94
N SER A 31 12.53 -3.99 -4.90
CA SER A 31 13.23 -2.73 -4.64
C SER A 31 12.35 -1.67 -4.00
N ASP A 32 11.02 -1.76 -4.20
CA ASP A 32 10.05 -0.80 -3.65
C ASP A 32 9.74 -1.09 -2.17
N TRP A 33 10.18 -2.25 -1.67
CA TRP A 33 9.92 -2.68 -0.29
C TRP A 33 10.36 -1.68 0.75
N LYS A 34 11.54 -1.04 0.56
CA LYS A 34 12.05 -0.03 1.49
C LYS A 34 11.09 1.13 1.75
N VAL A 35 10.23 1.45 0.77
CA VAL A 35 9.17 2.45 0.88
C VAL A 35 7.90 1.79 1.41
N MET A 36 7.48 0.68 0.80
CA MET A 36 6.17 0.08 1.07
C MET A 36 6.07 -0.62 2.42
N VAL A 37 7.20 -0.98 3.03
CA VAL A 37 7.22 -1.51 4.40
C VAL A 37 6.58 -0.57 5.41
N LYS A 38 6.63 0.77 5.18
CA LYS A 38 5.99 1.74 6.07
C LYS A 38 4.46 1.59 6.14
N ALA A 39 3.84 1.18 5.06
CA ALA A 39 2.41 0.84 5.06
C ALA A 39 2.16 -0.45 5.86
N VAL A 40 2.99 -1.47 5.66
CA VAL A 40 2.88 -2.76 6.37
C VAL A 40 3.06 -2.59 7.88
N GLU A 41 4.08 -1.83 8.30
CA GLU A 41 4.35 -1.52 9.71
C GLU A 41 3.15 -0.85 10.39
N LEU A 42 2.54 0.16 9.75
CA LEU A 42 1.37 0.85 10.29
C LEU A 42 0.14 -0.04 10.35
N LEU A 43 -0.17 -0.79 9.30
CA LEU A 43 -1.28 -1.75 9.32
C LEU A 43 -1.12 -2.76 10.46
N ALA A 44 0.10 -3.26 10.68
CA ALA A 44 0.43 -4.17 11.78
C ALA A 44 0.26 -3.50 13.15
N GLN A 45 0.75 -2.26 13.31
CA GLN A 45 0.62 -1.48 14.55
C GLN A 45 -0.84 -1.28 14.96
N PHE A 46 -1.72 -1.03 13.98
CA PHE A 46 -3.16 -0.87 14.24
C PHE A 46 -3.90 -2.22 14.39
N GLY A 47 -3.23 -3.34 14.10
CA GLY A 47 -3.84 -4.67 14.13
C GLY A 47 -4.77 -4.95 12.93
N VAL A 48 -4.60 -4.22 11.83
CA VAL A 48 -5.38 -4.42 10.61
C VAL A 48 -4.81 -5.62 9.84
N ALA A 49 -5.65 -6.61 9.55
CA ALA A 49 -5.27 -7.77 8.75
C ALA A 49 -4.90 -7.34 7.33
N HIS A 50 -3.72 -7.74 6.87
CA HIS A 50 -3.21 -7.34 5.58
C HIS A 50 -2.35 -8.44 4.93
N GLU A 51 -2.21 -8.34 3.63
CA GLU A 51 -1.26 -9.12 2.84
C GLU A 51 -0.31 -8.19 2.09
N TYR A 52 0.86 -8.68 1.68
CA TYR A 52 1.75 -7.92 0.82
C TYR A 52 2.38 -8.82 -0.24
N ARG A 53 2.54 -8.27 -1.46
CA ARG A 53 3.01 -9.05 -2.62
C ARG A 53 3.70 -8.16 -3.67
N VAL A 54 4.69 -8.72 -4.36
CA VAL A 54 5.19 -8.14 -5.61
C VAL A 54 4.24 -8.52 -6.74
N VAL A 55 3.72 -7.50 -7.42
CA VAL A 55 2.83 -7.62 -8.58
C VAL A 55 3.33 -6.66 -9.65
N SER A 56 4.11 -7.16 -10.61
CA SER A 56 4.72 -6.31 -11.62
C SER A 56 3.78 -6.06 -12.80
N ALA A 57 3.39 -4.79 -12.99
CA ALA A 57 2.46 -4.40 -14.04
C ALA A 57 2.92 -4.81 -15.45
N HIS A 58 4.23 -4.68 -15.73
CA HIS A 58 4.79 -4.92 -17.05
C HIS A 58 5.37 -6.32 -17.24
N ARG A 59 5.79 -7.01 -16.15
CA ARG A 59 6.42 -8.32 -16.21
C ARG A 59 5.47 -9.47 -15.92
N THR A 60 4.41 -9.21 -15.15
CA THR A 60 3.39 -10.19 -14.75
C THR A 60 1.98 -9.60 -14.86
N PRO A 61 1.54 -9.13 -16.05
CA PRO A 61 0.23 -8.48 -16.23
C PRO A 61 -0.93 -9.40 -15.87
N ASP A 62 -0.86 -10.69 -16.19
CA ASP A 62 -1.91 -11.66 -15.87
C ASP A 62 -2.09 -11.80 -14.35
N LEU A 63 -1.00 -11.86 -13.60
CA LEU A 63 -1.02 -11.86 -12.14
C LEU A 63 -1.66 -10.58 -11.58
N LEU A 64 -1.37 -9.42 -12.19
CA LEU A 64 -1.99 -8.15 -11.80
C LEU A 64 -3.52 -8.23 -11.98
N PHE A 65 -3.97 -8.71 -13.13
CA PHE A 65 -5.40 -8.80 -13.43
C PHE A 65 -6.12 -9.81 -12.54
N GLU A 66 -5.50 -10.96 -12.27
CA GLU A 66 -5.99 -11.95 -11.31
C GLU A 66 -6.11 -11.33 -9.90
N TYR A 67 -5.03 -10.68 -9.43
CA TYR A 67 -5.00 -10.03 -8.11
C TYR A 67 -6.13 -9.02 -7.95
N ALA A 68 -6.31 -8.14 -8.94
CA ALA A 68 -7.33 -7.10 -8.92
C ALA A 68 -8.75 -7.66 -9.00
N SER A 69 -9.01 -8.56 -9.95
CA SER A 69 -10.36 -9.12 -10.17
C SER A 69 -10.86 -10.00 -9.02
N THR A 70 -9.96 -10.63 -8.27
CA THR A 70 -10.30 -11.45 -7.10
C THR A 70 -10.32 -10.67 -5.78
N ALA A 71 -9.81 -9.43 -5.75
CA ALA A 71 -9.62 -8.64 -4.53
C ALA A 71 -10.91 -8.50 -3.70
N GLN A 72 -12.02 -8.14 -4.32
CA GLN A 72 -13.30 -7.98 -3.63
C GLN A 72 -13.81 -9.32 -3.06
N ALA A 73 -13.73 -10.40 -3.83
CA ALA A 73 -14.16 -11.73 -3.37
C ALA A 73 -13.29 -12.26 -2.23
N ARG A 74 -12.02 -11.84 -2.14
CA ARG A 74 -11.11 -12.14 -1.02
C ARG A 74 -11.33 -11.25 0.20
N GLY A 75 -12.27 -10.29 0.15
CA GLY A 75 -12.61 -9.42 1.27
C GLY A 75 -11.73 -8.19 1.42
N LEU A 76 -10.90 -7.83 0.43
CA LEU A 76 -10.10 -6.62 0.50
C LEU A 76 -10.99 -5.38 0.47
N SER A 77 -10.77 -4.47 1.39
CA SER A 77 -11.43 -3.16 1.50
C SER A 77 -10.62 -2.03 0.84
N ALA A 78 -9.31 -2.24 0.68
CA ALA A 78 -8.42 -1.33 -0.03
C ALA A 78 -7.19 -2.06 -0.57
N ILE A 79 -6.58 -1.50 -1.61
CA ILE A 79 -5.28 -1.94 -2.15
C ILE A 79 -4.32 -0.76 -2.14
N ILE A 80 -3.24 -0.82 -1.35
CA ILE A 80 -2.15 0.14 -1.37
C ILE A 80 -1.14 -0.33 -2.42
N ALA A 81 -0.93 0.46 -3.47
CA ALA A 81 -0.13 0.08 -4.62
C ALA A 81 1.05 1.03 -4.84
N GLY A 82 2.27 0.54 -4.61
CA GLY A 82 3.51 1.29 -4.81
C GLY A 82 4.16 0.99 -6.14
N ALA A 83 4.58 2.03 -6.87
CA ALA A 83 5.29 1.87 -8.14
C ALA A 83 6.22 3.05 -8.42
N GLY A 84 7.36 2.78 -9.07
CA GLY A 84 8.35 3.77 -9.47
C GLY A 84 8.54 3.87 -10.98
N GLY A 85 8.97 5.04 -11.46
CA GLY A 85 9.19 5.32 -12.87
C GLY A 85 7.88 5.39 -13.67
N ALA A 86 7.72 4.54 -14.68
CA ALA A 86 6.44 4.30 -15.38
C ALA A 86 5.49 3.54 -14.43
N ALA A 87 4.94 4.23 -13.47
CA ALA A 87 4.21 3.69 -12.32
C ALA A 87 2.77 3.31 -12.68
N HIS A 88 2.58 2.38 -13.61
CA HIS A 88 1.27 2.00 -14.16
C HIS A 88 0.48 1.06 -13.23
N LEU A 89 1.13 0.40 -12.27
CA LEU A 89 0.52 -0.60 -11.39
C LEU A 89 -0.79 -0.11 -10.73
N PRO A 90 -0.85 1.06 -10.06
CA PRO A 90 -2.07 1.50 -9.39
C PRO A 90 -3.25 1.70 -10.35
N GLY A 91 -3.00 2.35 -11.50
CA GLY A 91 -4.03 2.59 -12.51
C GLY A 91 -4.55 1.31 -13.16
N MET A 92 -3.66 0.35 -13.44
CA MET A 92 -4.04 -0.95 -14.01
C MET A 92 -4.85 -1.80 -13.02
N LEU A 93 -4.53 -1.76 -11.73
CA LEU A 93 -5.35 -2.38 -10.68
C LEU A 93 -6.73 -1.74 -10.61
N ALA A 94 -6.80 -0.40 -10.53
CA ALA A 94 -8.06 0.34 -10.43
C ALA A 94 -9.00 0.08 -11.63
N ALA A 95 -8.44 -0.18 -12.81
CA ALA A 95 -9.23 -0.55 -13.99
C ALA A 95 -9.84 -1.96 -13.93
N LYS A 96 -9.45 -2.80 -12.98
CA LYS A 96 -9.86 -4.22 -12.88
C LYS A 96 -10.59 -4.58 -11.60
N THR A 97 -10.72 -3.65 -10.64
CA THR A 97 -11.41 -3.90 -9.38
C THR A 97 -12.24 -2.70 -8.94
N PRO A 98 -13.40 -2.91 -8.29
CA PRO A 98 -14.11 -1.84 -7.60
C PRO A 98 -13.51 -1.51 -6.23
N VAL A 99 -12.55 -2.31 -5.73
CA VAL A 99 -11.86 -2.05 -4.46
C VAL A 99 -11.04 -0.76 -4.58
N PRO A 100 -11.12 0.19 -3.64
CA PRO A 100 -10.35 1.42 -3.67
C PRO A 100 -8.84 1.17 -3.79
N VAL A 101 -8.19 1.82 -4.76
CA VAL A 101 -6.74 1.75 -4.97
C VAL A 101 -6.08 3.02 -4.48
N LEU A 102 -5.09 2.85 -3.60
CA LEU A 102 -4.33 3.89 -2.94
C LEU A 102 -2.91 3.89 -3.52
N GLY A 103 -2.62 4.82 -4.42
CA GLY A 103 -1.38 4.87 -5.18
C GLY A 103 -0.26 5.59 -4.42
N VAL A 104 0.88 4.93 -4.31
CA VAL A 104 2.09 5.47 -3.68
C VAL A 104 3.19 5.62 -4.74
N PRO A 105 3.58 6.86 -5.08
CA PRO A 105 4.71 7.08 -5.96
C PRO A 105 6.01 6.70 -5.23
N VAL A 106 6.75 5.73 -5.80
CA VAL A 106 8.06 5.32 -5.26
C VAL A 106 9.14 6.16 -5.94
N PRO A 107 10.14 6.68 -5.18
CA PRO A 107 11.25 7.45 -5.76
C PRO A 107 11.96 6.69 -6.87
N SER A 108 12.14 7.34 -8.02
CA SER A 108 12.87 6.84 -9.17
C SER A 108 14.32 7.35 -9.18
N ARG A 109 15.19 6.66 -9.92
CA ARG A 109 16.61 7.01 -9.99
C ARG A 109 16.86 8.40 -10.61
N TYR A 110 16.10 8.79 -11.62
CA TYR A 110 16.41 9.96 -12.45
C TYR A 110 15.59 11.20 -12.07
N LEU A 111 14.33 11.03 -11.69
CA LEU A 111 13.39 12.13 -11.42
C LEU A 111 12.86 12.14 -9.98
N ASN A 112 13.52 11.42 -9.07
CA ASN A 112 13.19 11.40 -7.64
C ASN A 112 11.71 11.14 -7.33
N GLY A 113 11.02 10.41 -8.21
CA GLY A 113 9.61 10.04 -8.05
C GLY A 113 8.60 11.00 -8.68
N GLN A 114 9.02 12.10 -9.33
CA GLN A 114 8.11 12.96 -10.07
C GLN A 114 7.46 12.23 -11.25
N ASP A 115 8.23 11.43 -11.97
CA ASP A 115 7.74 10.52 -13.02
C ASP A 115 6.74 9.51 -12.47
N SER A 116 7.01 8.94 -11.30
CA SER A 116 6.10 8.03 -10.60
C SER A 116 4.78 8.74 -10.25
N LEU A 117 4.87 9.94 -9.67
CA LEU A 117 3.72 10.76 -9.30
C LEU A 117 2.85 11.09 -10.52
N TYR A 118 3.45 11.59 -11.60
CA TYR A 118 2.72 11.93 -12.82
C TYR A 118 2.09 10.71 -13.50
N SER A 119 2.74 9.56 -13.44
CA SER A 119 2.19 8.31 -13.95
C SER A 119 0.94 7.82 -13.19
N ILE A 120 0.77 8.22 -11.93
CA ILE A 120 -0.32 7.74 -11.07
C ILE A 120 -1.46 8.76 -10.99
N VAL A 121 -1.16 10.07 -10.84
CA VAL A 121 -2.14 11.07 -10.43
C VAL A 121 -3.15 11.47 -11.53
N GLN A 122 -2.73 11.44 -12.82
CA GLN A 122 -3.56 11.91 -13.94
C GLN A 122 -4.46 10.81 -14.50
N MET A 123 -5.25 10.17 -13.63
CA MET A 123 -6.20 9.15 -14.05
C MET A 123 -7.38 9.72 -14.85
N PRO A 124 -7.86 9.00 -15.88
CA PRO A 124 -9.03 9.42 -16.64
C PRO A 124 -10.29 9.38 -15.78
N LYS A 125 -11.28 10.21 -16.12
CA LYS A 125 -12.60 10.19 -15.50
C LYS A 125 -13.20 8.78 -15.55
N GLY A 126 -13.61 8.27 -14.39
CA GLY A 126 -14.26 6.96 -14.25
C GLY A 126 -13.39 5.89 -13.59
N ILE A 127 -12.06 6.02 -13.60
CA ILE A 127 -11.14 5.08 -12.94
C ILE A 127 -10.26 5.85 -11.94
N PRO A 128 -10.73 6.05 -10.71
CA PRO A 128 -10.00 6.83 -9.71
C PRO A 128 -8.88 6.03 -9.07
N VAL A 129 -7.76 6.71 -8.79
CA VAL A 129 -6.71 6.25 -7.87
C VAL A 129 -6.47 7.37 -6.86
N ALA A 130 -6.62 7.09 -5.57
CA ALA A 130 -6.23 8.04 -4.52
C ALA A 130 -4.70 8.09 -4.44
N THR A 131 -4.11 9.21 -4.83
CA THR A 131 -2.65 9.34 -4.94
C THR A 131 -2.07 10.04 -3.72
N PHE A 132 -1.03 9.45 -3.13
CA PHE A 132 -0.37 9.92 -1.90
C PHE A 132 0.98 10.58 -2.21
N ALA A 133 1.66 11.04 -1.15
CA ALA A 133 2.98 11.64 -1.27
C ALA A 133 4.02 10.65 -1.82
N ILE A 134 5.10 11.19 -2.39
CA ILE A 134 6.25 10.38 -2.87
C ILE A 134 6.97 9.75 -1.67
N GLY A 135 7.29 8.46 -1.76
CA GLY A 135 8.15 7.75 -0.82
C GLY A 135 7.46 7.28 0.47
N GLU A 136 8.22 7.16 1.53
CA GLU A 136 7.81 6.54 2.80
C GLU A 136 6.60 7.24 3.45
N ALA A 137 6.57 8.58 3.43
CA ALA A 137 5.44 9.35 3.93
C ALA A 137 4.15 9.03 3.18
N GLY A 138 4.25 8.82 1.86
CA GLY A 138 3.11 8.40 1.02
C GLY A 138 2.60 7.02 1.39
N ALA A 139 3.51 6.05 1.60
CA ALA A 139 3.15 4.70 2.02
C ALA A 139 2.46 4.70 3.40
N ALA A 140 3.01 5.44 4.36
CA ALA A 140 2.44 5.61 5.68
C ALA A 140 1.03 6.25 5.62
N ASN A 141 0.88 7.34 4.87
CA ASN A 141 -0.40 8.03 4.73
C ASN A 141 -1.45 7.20 3.99
N ALA A 142 -1.05 6.38 3.01
CA ALA A 142 -1.96 5.43 2.35
C ALA A 142 -2.50 4.39 3.33
N ALA A 143 -1.65 3.87 4.23
CA ALA A 143 -2.08 2.97 5.29
C ALA A 143 -3.02 3.67 6.28
N LEU A 144 -2.69 4.87 6.75
CA LEU A 144 -3.55 5.65 7.64
C LEU A 144 -4.90 6.00 7.00
N PHE A 145 -4.93 6.23 5.69
CA PHE A 145 -6.16 6.45 4.96
C PHE A 145 -7.03 5.19 4.90
N ALA A 146 -6.43 4.02 4.59
CA ALA A 146 -7.13 2.74 4.63
C ALA A 146 -7.67 2.44 6.05
N ILE A 147 -6.86 2.67 7.09
CA ILE A 147 -7.26 2.54 8.50
C ILE A 147 -8.44 3.48 8.80
N ALA A 148 -8.40 4.73 8.34
CA ALA A 148 -9.49 5.68 8.56
C ALA A 148 -10.80 5.25 7.88
N GLN A 149 -10.73 4.68 6.67
CA GLN A 149 -11.90 4.11 5.99
C GLN A 149 -12.50 2.94 6.79
N LEU A 150 -11.66 2.03 7.29
CA LEU A 150 -12.11 0.89 8.10
C LEU A 150 -12.71 1.37 9.45
N ALA A 151 -12.12 2.39 10.05
CA ALA A 151 -12.56 2.97 11.32
C ALA A 151 -13.97 3.60 11.27
N LEU A 152 -14.50 3.89 10.07
CA LEU A 152 -15.90 4.34 9.92
C LEU A 152 -16.90 3.26 10.36
N HIS A 153 -16.50 1.99 10.37
CA HIS A 153 -17.32 0.83 10.70
C HIS A 153 -16.75 0.00 11.86
N ASP A 154 -15.63 0.43 12.45
CA ASP A 154 -14.96 -0.22 13.58
C ASP A 154 -14.63 0.81 14.67
N PRO A 155 -15.49 0.94 15.72
CA PRO A 155 -15.28 1.89 16.81
C PRO A 155 -13.97 1.70 17.57
N ALA A 156 -13.48 0.45 17.70
CA ALA A 156 -12.22 0.17 18.38
C ALA A 156 -11.03 0.69 17.56
N LEU A 157 -11.09 0.54 16.25
CA LEU A 157 -10.08 1.09 15.34
C LEU A 157 -10.13 2.63 15.30
N ALA A 158 -11.34 3.22 15.41
CA ALA A 158 -11.50 4.67 15.48
C ALA A 158 -10.82 5.27 16.73
N VAL A 159 -10.94 4.61 17.89
CA VAL A 159 -10.24 5.02 19.13
C VAL A 159 -8.73 4.99 18.92
N LYS A 160 -8.16 3.88 18.40
CA LYS A 160 -6.73 3.77 18.12
C LYS A 160 -6.24 4.89 17.18
N LEU A 161 -7.03 5.21 16.14
CA LEU A 161 -6.68 6.28 15.21
C LEU A 161 -6.68 7.66 15.89
N ALA A 162 -7.62 7.92 16.79
CA ALA A 162 -7.66 9.16 17.57
C ALA A 162 -6.44 9.27 18.51
N GLU A 163 -6.10 8.19 19.21
CA GLU A 163 -4.90 8.10 20.07
C GLU A 163 -3.61 8.33 19.27
N TYR A 164 -3.49 7.72 18.10
CA TYR A 164 -2.34 7.93 17.21
C TYR A 164 -2.21 9.42 16.81
N ARG A 165 -3.31 10.05 16.41
CA ARG A 165 -3.31 11.48 16.04
C ARG A 165 -2.95 12.39 17.21
N GLU A 166 -3.44 12.09 18.42
CA GLU A 166 -3.08 12.85 19.61
C GLU A 166 -1.59 12.68 19.98
N ALA A 167 -1.05 11.49 19.84
CA ALA A 167 0.39 11.26 20.02
C ALA A 167 1.23 12.08 19.03
N GLN A 168 0.84 12.12 17.73
CA GLN A 168 1.49 12.96 16.73
C GLN A 168 1.39 14.46 17.08
N ARG A 169 0.24 14.90 17.55
CA ARG A 169 0.05 16.28 18.01
C ARG A 169 0.94 16.62 19.21
N ALA A 170 0.95 15.75 20.22
CA ALA A 170 1.80 15.94 21.40
C ALA A 170 3.29 15.97 21.06
N PHE A 171 3.74 15.09 20.15
CA PHE A 171 5.10 15.09 19.65
C PHE A 171 5.46 16.43 18.98
N ALA A 172 4.60 16.92 18.08
CA ALA A 172 4.84 18.17 17.36
C ALA A 172 4.90 19.40 18.29
N LEU A 173 4.05 19.45 19.33
CA LEU A 173 4.02 20.54 20.32
C LEU A 173 5.27 20.58 21.21
N ASN A 174 5.95 19.46 21.38
CA ASN A 174 7.09 19.31 22.28
C ASN A 174 8.43 19.20 21.52
N MET A 175 8.46 19.47 20.21
CA MET A 175 9.70 19.48 19.44
C MET A 175 10.67 20.55 19.97
N PRO A 176 11.88 20.18 20.42
CA PRO A 176 12.86 21.15 20.92
C PRO A 176 13.46 21.99 19.79
N LEU A 177 13.78 23.24 20.10
CA LEU A 177 14.58 24.10 19.24
C LEU A 177 15.77 24.66 20.03
N PRO A 178 17.02 24.56 19.50
CA PRO A 178 17.39 23.84 18.26
C PRO A 178 17.17 22.34 18.36
N PRO A 179 17.03 21.65 17.22
CA PRO A 179 16.83 20.20 17.24
C PRO A 179 18.06 19.51 17.84
N GLU A 180 17.81 18.40 18.55
CA GLU A 180 18.92 17.58 19.05
C GLU A 180 19.73 17.01 17.86
N PRO A 181 21.08 16.94 17.98
CA PRO A 181 21.89 16.36 16.92
C PRO A 181 21.49 14.92 16.70
N GLU A 182 21.32 14.53 15.42
CA GLU A 182 21.06 13.13 15.06
C GLU A 182 22.21 12.28 15.61
N THR A 183 21.90 11.33 16.47
CA THR A 183 22.88 10.33 16.94
C THR A 183 23.28 9.46 15.74
N PRO A 184 24.60 9.31 15.47
CA PRO A 184 25.12 8.59 14.31
C PRO A 184 24.75 7.09 14.32
#